data_8c722c3221df6d01c5b346fda309a091
#
_entry.id   8c722c3221df6d01c5b346fda309a091
#
_cell.length_a   1.000
_cell.length_b   1.000
_cell.length_c   1.000
_cell.angle_alpha   90.00
_cell.angle_beta   90.00
_cell.angle_gamma   90.00
#
_symmetry.space_group_name_H-M   'P 1'
#
loop_
_entity.id
_entity.type
_entity.pdbx_description
1 polymer ?
#
loop_
_entity_poly.entity_id
_entity_poly.type
_entity_poly.pdbx_seq_one_letter_code
_entity_poly.pdbx_strand_id
1 'polypeptide(L)'
;MGGHNDADHVPLDALVETANDVLRREGRTLATYGLNSGPLGYLRLREFLAQKLKRTAGIACHAGEILITSGSLQALDLVNGILLSRGDTVIVEQATYQGALTRLNRLGVNAIGIPIDGGGMRMDVLAAALEDLRGKGIRPKYIYTIPTVQNPTGTILNEARRRELLALAEKYGVPIFEDDCYADLIWSGERPPALHAMSKPQRHPYRARSRNRSRRLYRRRLGFASAHAGDQDRCRLRRARANGARRVLSEVFRYACAGTDTRHA
;
A
#
# COMPACT_ATOMS: atom_id res chain seq x y z
N MET A 1 19.27 13.95 2.34
CA MET A 1 19.21 12.94 1.29
C MET A 1 19.55 11.61 1.93
N GLY A 2 18.66 10.66 1.91
CA GLY A 2 18.85 9.33 2.48
C GLY A 2 18.30 8.26 1.52
N GLY A 3 18.68 7.01 1.71
CA GLY A 3 18.13 5.89 0.95
C GLY A 3 18.98 5.45 -0.25
N HIS A 4 20.25 5.85 -0.31
CA HIS A 4 21.21 5.24 -1.23
C HIS A 4 21.85 4.03 -0.56
N ASN A 5 21.90 2.92 -1.26
CA ASN A 5 22.65 1.75 -0.83
C ASN A 5 24.15 2.04 -0.97
N ASP A 6 24.94 1.41 -0.11
CA ASP A 6 26.39 1.40 -0.27
C ASP A 6 26.76 0.58 -1.51
N ALA A 7 27.43 1.22 -2.47
CA ALA A 7 27.80 0.61 -3.74
C ALA A 7 28.76 -0.58 -3.57
N ASP A 8 29.62 -0.52 -2.55
CA ASP A 8 30.65 -1.54 -2.30
C ASP A 8 30.06 -2.83 -1.69
N HIS A 9 28.84 -2.74 -1.17
CA HIS A 9 28.11 -3.87 -0.58
C HIS A 9 26.99 -4.45 -1.49
N VAL A 10 26.95 -4.03 -2.75
CA VAL A 10 25.98 -4.62 -3.71
C VAL A 10 26.46 -6.04 -4.08
N PRO A 11 25.68 -7.10 -3.85
CA PRO A 11 26.04 -8.47 -4.16
C PRO A 11 25.93 -8.73 -5.68
N LEU A 12 26.81 -8.10 -6.46
CA LEU A 12 26.70 -8.06 -7.93
C LEU A 12 26.81 -9.44 -8.55
N ASP A 13 27.74 -10.26 -8.10
CA ASP A 13 27.95 -11.62 -8.66
C ASP A 13 26.69 -12.49 -8.47
N ALA A 14 26.11 -12.47 -7.26
CA ALA A 14 24.88 -13.20 -6.97
C ALA A 14 23.69 -12.69 -7.80
N LEU A 15 23.63 -11.39 -8.07
CA LEU A 15 22.60 -10.81 -8.93
C LEU A 15 22.76 -11.26 -10.39
N VAL A 16 24.01 -11.28 -10.91
CA VAL A 16 24.31 -11.74 -12.26
C VAL A 16 23.98 -13.21 -12.42
N GLU A 17 24.38 -14.06 -11.49
CA GLU A 17 24.07 -15.50 -11.49
C GLU A 17 22.57 -15.75 -11.48
N THR A 18 21.85 -15.10 -10.55
CA THR A 18 20.39 -15.22 -10.45
C THR A 18 19.69 -14.75 -11.72
N ALA A 19 20.14 -13.64 -12.31
CA ALA A 19 19.56 -13.12 -13.55
C ALA A 19 19.77 -14.10 -14.71
N ASN A 20 20.97 -14.68 -14.84
CA ASN A 20 21.28 -15.69 -15.84
C ASN A 20 20.38 -16.92 -15.70
N ASP A 21 20.20 -17.43 -14.49
CA ASP A 21 19.35 -18.58 -14.23
C ASP A 21 17.88 -18.33 -14.59
N VAL A 22 17.36 -17.17 -14.18
CA VAL A 22 15.99 -16.79 -14.52
C VAL A 22 15.81 -16.64 -16.02
N LEU A 23 16.73 -15.97 -16.71
CA LEU A 23 16.66 -15.79 -18.16
C LEU A 23 16.76 -17.10 -18.92
N ARG A 24 17.64 -18.03 -18.51
CA ARG A 24 17.74 -19.36 -19.12
C ARG A 24 16.46 -20.18 -18.94
N ARG A 25 15.87 -20.14 -17.76
CA ARG A 25 14.67 -20.89 -17.41
C ARG A 25 13.39 -20.31 -18.01
N GLU A 26 13.25 -18.99 -17.99
CA GLU A 26 11.99 -18.30 -18.25
C GLU A 26 12.06 -17.20 -19.31
N GLY A 27 13.23 -16.96 -19.92
CA GLY A 27 13.44 -15.85 -20.84
C GLY A 27 12.47 -15.83 -22.04
N ARG A 28 11.98 -17.00 -22.47
CA ARG A 28 10.96 -17.08 -23.53
C ARG A 28 9.64 -16.41 -23.14
N THR A 29 9.34 -16.29 -21.84
CA THR A 29 8.11 -15.64 -21.37
C THR A 29 8.12 -14.13 -21.56
N LEU A 30 9.29 -13.52 -21.77
CA LEU A 30 9.43 -12.11 -22.11
C LEU A 30 8.67 -11.74 -23.40
N ALA A 31 8.63 -12.65 -24.38
CA ALA A 31 7.90 -12.45 -25.62
C ALA A 31 6.37 -12.47 -25.45
N THR A 32 5.87 -12.95 -24.33
CA THR A 32 4.44 -13.10 -24.06
C THR A 32 3.88 -12.05 -23.10
N TYR A 33 4.61 -10.96 -22.84
CA TYR A 33 4.21 -9.88 -21.96
C TYR A 33 3.77 -10.35 -20.56
N GLY A 34 4.34 -11.45 -20.08
CA GLY A 34 4.00 -12.00 -18.76
C GLY A 34 2.59 -12.61 -18.65
N LEU A 35 1.98 -13.02 -19.74
CA LEU A 35 0.62 -13.60 -19.77
C LEU A 35 0.43 -14.74 -18.77
N ASN A 36 1.47 -15.53 -18.52
CA ASN A 36 1.44 -16.63 -17.55
C ASN A 36 1.33 -16.15 -16.08
N SER A 37 1.82 -14.96 -15.78
CA SER A 37 1.77 -14.36 -14.43
C SER A 37 0.57 -13.44 -14.23
N GLY A 38 -0.05 -12.98 -15.31
CA GLY A 38 -1.17 -12.05 -15.29
C GLY A 38 -0.77 -10.61 -14.95
N PRO A 39 -1.77 -9.71 -14.82
CA PRO A 39 -1.55 -8.26 -14.69
C PRO A 39 -1.02 -7.82 -13.33
N LEU A 40 -0.95 -8.72 -12.35
CA LEU A 40 -0.46 -8.40 -11.00
C LEU A 40 1.06 -8.49 -10.87
N GLY A 41 1.77 -8.85 -11.92
CA GLY A 41 3.21 -9.05 -11.93
C GLY A 41 3.63 -10.51 -11.74
N TYR A 42 4.94 -10.75 -11.69
CA TYR A 42 5.52 -12.09 -11.72
C TYR A 42 5.01 -12.98 -10.60
N LEU A 43 4.38 -14.11 -10.95
CA LEU A 43 3.65 -14.96 -10.03
C LEU A 43 4.55 -15.54 -8.93
N ARG A 44 5.72 -16.08 -9.28
CA ARG A 44 6.64 -16.68 -8.28
C ARG A 44 7.12 -15.67 -7.25
N LEU A 45 7.37 -14.40 -7.66
CA LEU A 45 7.70 -13.33 -6.71
C LEU A 45 6.53 -13.07 -5.76
N ARG A 46 5.31 -13.02 -6.26
CA ARG A 46 4.12 -12.80 -5.41
C ARG A 46 3.87 -13.97 -4.45
N GLU A 47 4.13 -15.20 -4.85
CA GLU A 47 4.08 -16.39 -3.99
C GLU A 47 5.13 -16.33 -2.88
N PHE A 48 6.37 -15.99 -3.24
CA PHE A 48 7.46 -15.76 -2.27
C PHE A 48 7.11 -14.64 -1.28
N LEU A 49 6.60 -13.50 -1.78
CA LEU A 49 6.21 -12.37 -0.95
C LEU A 49 5.06 -12.72 0.00
N ALA A 50 4.09 -13.52 -0.42
CA ALA A 50 3.02 -13.97 0.46
C ALA A 50 3.57 -14.79 1.64
N GLN A 51 4.55 -15.66 1.40
CA GLN A 51 5.23 -16.44 2.44
C GLN A 51 6.09 -15.53 3.35
N LYS A 52 6.88 -14.62 2.76
CA LYS A 52 7.68 -13.64 3.50
C LYS A 52 6.79 -12.79 4.41
N LEU A 53 5.74 -12.19 3.91
CA LEU A 53 4.82 -11.33 4.66
C LEU A 53 4.16 -12.08 5.84
N LYS A 54 3.79 -13.34 5.63
CA LYS A 54 3.26 -14.18 6.72
C LYS A 54 4.31 -14.38 7.82
N ARG A 55 5.54 -14.67 7.46
CA ARG A 55 6.63 -14.97 8.41
C ARG A 55 7.12 -13.72 9.14
N THR A 56 7.34 -12.61 8.43
CA THR A 56 8.02 -11.43 8.98
C THR A 56 7.07 -10.34 9.48
N ALA A 57 5.84 -10.28 9.00
CA ALA A 57 4.86 -9.22 9.33
C ALA A 57 3.55 -9.75 9.93
N GLY A 58 3.38 -11.07 10.03
CA GLY A 58 2.14 -11.70 10.48
C GLY A 58 0.98 -11.59 9.47
N ILE A 59 1.26 -11.13 8.25
CA ILE A 59 0.24 -10.87 7.23
C ILE A 59 -0.09 -12.15 6.47
N ALA A 60 -1.27 -12.73 6.70
CA ALA A 60 -1.77 -13.87 5.96
C ALA A 60 -2.46 -13.42 4.67
N CYS A 61 -1.82 -13.70 3.53
CA CYS A 61 -2.36 -13.39 2.20
C CYS A 61 -1.98 -14.44 1.17
N HIS A 62 -2.65 -14.43 0.03
CA HIS A 62 -2.27 -15.25 -1.12
C HIS A 62 -1.73 -14.37 -2.27
N ALA A 63 -1.02 -14.98 -3.22
CA ALA A 63 -0.37 -14.29 -4.33
C ALA A 63 -1.33 -13.42 -5.18
N GLY A 64 -2.62 -13.77 -5.23
CA GLY A 64 -3.64 -12.98 -5.94
C GLY A 64 -4.04 -11.68 -5.26
N GLU A 65 -3.60 -11.45 -4.02
CA GLU A 65 -3.80 -10.20 -3.26
C GLU A 65 -2.58 -9.28 -3.29
N ILE A 66 -1.54 -9.66 -4.04
CA ILE A 66 -0.30 -8.90 -4.18
C ILE A 66 -0.20 -8.33 -5.59
N LEU A 67 0.04 -7.04 -5.71
CA LEU A 67 0.37 -6.34 -6.94
C LEU A 67 1.83 -5.89 -6.90
N ILE A 68 2.62 -6.29 -7.90
CA ILE A 68 3.98 -5.79 -8.09
C ILE A 68 3.92 -4.47 -8.84
N THR A 69 4.62 -3.46 -8.32
CA THR A 69 4.71 -2.12 -8.91
C THR A 69 6.17 -1.74 -9.20
N SER A 70 6.38 -0.78 -10.08
CA SER A 70 7.69 -0.19 -10.36
C SER A 70 8.04 0.83 -9.27
N GLY A 71 8.34 0.34 -8.08
CA GLY A 71 8.67 1.14 -6.90
C GLY A 71 7.44 1.69 -6.15
N SER A 72 7.72 2.25 -4.94
CA SER A 72 6.71 2.77 -4.00
C SER A 72 5.88 3.89 -4.58
N LEU A 73 6.52 4.73 -5.34
CA LEU A 73 5.87 5.90 -5.89
C LEU A 73 4.75 5.54 -6.86
N GLN A 74 4.90 4.46 -7.63
CA GLN A 74 3.83 3.95 -8.48
C GLN A 74 2.68 3.38 -7.66
N ALA A 75 2.96 2.67 -6.57
CA ALA A 75 1.93 2.18 -5.67
C ALA A 75 1.11 3.33 -5.06
N LEU A 76 1.79 4.38 -4.57
CA LEU A 76 1.16 5.61 -4.08
C LEU A 76 0.28 6.26 -5.15
N ASP A 77 0.77 6.40 -6.38
CA ASP A 77 0.03 7.00 -7.48
C ASP A 77 -1.22 6.18 -7.84
N LEU A 78 -1.13 4.86 -7.84
CA LEU A 78 -2.27 3.97 -8.10
C LEU A 78 -3.34 4.09 -7.01
N VAL A 79 -2.94 4.02 -5.74
CA VAL A 79 -3.86 4.15 -4.60
C VAL A 79 -4.52 5.53 -4.60
N ASN A 80 -3.73 6.59 -4.74
CA ASN A 80 -4.22 7.95 -4.76
C ASN A 80 -5.16 8.20 -5.95
N GLY A 81 -4.81 7.70 -7.14
CA GLY A 81 -5.64 7.85 -8.34
C GLY A 81 -7.00 7.16 -8.25
N ILE A 82 -7.11 6.09 -7.44
CA ILE A 82 -8.37 5.38 -7.20
C ILE A 82 -9.21 6.05 -6.12
N LEU A 83 -8.56 6.54 -5.04
CA LEU A 83 -9.24 6.95 -3.81
C LEU A 83 -9.49 8.46 -3.73
N LEU A 84 -8.61 9.27 -4.34
CA LEU A 84 -8.57 10.72 -4.12
C LEU A 84 -9.09 11.51 -5.31
N SER A 85 -9.71 12.61 -4.99
CA SER A 85 -10.08 13.70 -5.89
C SER A 85 -9.59 15.02 -5.28
N ARG A 86 -9.47 16.07 -6.12
CA ARG A 86 -9.13 17.42 -5.65
C ARG A 86 -10.10 17.86 -4.55
N GLY A 87 -9.56 18.43 -3.47
CA GLY A 87 -10.32 18.89 -2.31
C GLY A 87 -10.62 17.81 -1.27
N ASP A 88 -10.34 16.54 -1.56
CA ASP A 88 -10.45 15.47 -0.55
C ASP A 88 -9.45 15.71 0.60
N THR A 89 -9.74 15.14 1.76
CA THR A 89 -8.89 15.24 2.95
C THR A 89 -8.29 13.88 3.27
N VAL A 90 -6.99 13.88 3.62
CA VAL A 90 -6.26 12.72 4.17
C VAL A 90 -5.57 13.14 5.45
N ILE A 91 -5.34 12.18 6.35
CA ILE A 91 -4.54 12.38 7.54
C ILE A 91 -3.18 11.75 7.31
N VAL A 92 -2.11 12.43 7.71
CA VAL A 92 -0.72 11.98 7.57
C VAL A 92 0.03 12.25 8.87
N GLU A 93 1.18 11.64 9.05
CA GLU A 93 2.14 12.05 10.07
C GLU A 93 2.67 13.44 9.71
N GLN A 94 2.79 14.35 10.69
CA GLN A 94 3.21 15.75 10.47
C GLN A 94 4.58 15.85 9.79
N ALA A 95 5.52 15.01 10.22
CA ALA A 95 6.76 14.76 9.51
C ALA A 95 6.66 13.39 8.83
N THR A 96 6.58 13.35 7.51
CA THR A 96 6.43 12.09 6.77
C THR A 96 7.15 12.13 5.43
N TYR A 97 7.10 11.02 4.70
CA TYR A 97 7.80 10.86 3.43
C TYR A 97 7.43 11.94 2.41
N GLN A 98 8.43 12.73 2.00
CA GLN A 98 8.26 13.85 1.07
C GLN A 98 7.63 13.41 -0.27
N GLY A 99 7.94 12.20 -0.73
CA GLY A 99 7.35 11.66 -1.96
C GLY A 99 5.83 11.49 -1.89
N ALA A 100 5.29 11.11 -0.72
CA ALA A 100 3.86 11.03 -0.48
C ALA A 100 3.22 12.43 -0.46
N LEU A 101 3.81 13.39 0.29
CA LEU A 101 3.30 14.76 0.38
C LEU A 101 3.27 15.45 -0.99
N THR A 102 4.32 15.28 -1.80
CA THR A 102 4.37 15.85 -3.16
C THR A 102 3.23 15.35 -4.03
N ARG A 103 2.85 14.08 -3.92
CA ARG A 103 1.75 13.50 -4.68
C ARG A 103 0.39 14.01 -4.23
N LEU A 104 0.17 14.09 -2.93
CA LEU A 104 -1.04 14.66 -2.35
C LEU A 104 -1.23 16.12 -2.78
N ASN A 105 -0.16 16.91 -2.70
CA ASN A 105 -0.18 18.31 -3.12
C ASN A 105 -0.51 18.47 -4.61
N ARG A 106 0.10 17.67 -5.49
CA ARG A 106 -0.19 17.69 -6.94
C ARG A 106 -1.65 17.35 -7.26
N LEU A 107 -2.27 16.51 -6.45
CA LEU A 107 -3.69 16.17 -6.58
C LEU A 107 -4.62 17.25 -5.99
N GLY A 108 -4.07 18.25 -5.29
CA GLY A 108 -4.86 19.27 -4.59
C GLY A 108 -5.67 18.69 -3.43
N VAL A 109 -5.09 17.75 -2.72
CA VAL A 109 -5.67 17.10 -1.54
C VAL A 109 -5.24 17.83 -0.28
N ASN A 110 -6.14 17.98 0.68
CA ASN A 110 -5.87 18.57 1.99
C ASN A 110 -5.22 17.51 2.89
N ALA A 111 -3.94 17.67 3.21
CA ALA A 111 -3.23 16.79 4.13
C ALA A 111 -3.21 17.40 5.54
N ILE A 112 -3.73 16.66 6.52
CA ILE A 112 -3.75 17.06 7.93
C ILE A 112 -2.64 16.29 8.65
N GLY A 113 -1.63 17.01 9.14
CA GLY A 113 -0.49 16.44 9.84
C GLY A 113 -0.79 16.19 11.32
N ILE A 114 -0.53 14.96 11.77
CA ILE A 114 -0.61 14.58 13.20
C ILE A 114 0.81 14.52 13.76
N PRO A 115 1.09 15.22 14.88
CA PRO A 115 2.39 15.21 15.54
C PRO A 115 2.87 13.81 15.90
N ILE A 116 4.20 13.63 15.88
CA ILE A 116 4.90 12.41 16.27
C ILE A 116 5.75 12.70 17.50
N ASP A 117 5.85 11.73 18.39
CA ASP A 117 6.81 11.70 19.48
C ASP A 117 7.63 10.41 19.47
N GLY A 118 8.38 10.10 20.51
CA GLY A 118 9.18 8.88 20.59
C GLY A 118 8.42 7.56 20.46
N GLY A 119 7.09 7.56 20.63
CA GLY A 119 6.20 6.42 20.43
C GLY A 119 5.50 6.40 19.07
N GLY A 120 5.84 7.31 18.16
CA GLY A 120 5.20 7.46 16.85
C GLY A 120 4.06 8.48 16.85
N MET A 121 3.10 8.34 15.95
CA MET A 121 1.95 9.25 15.83
C MET A 121 1.19 9.39 17.15
N ARG A 122 0.82 10.63 17.50
CA ARG A 122 0.05 10.94 18.72
C ARG A 122 -1.43 10.62 18.55
N MET A 123 -1.90 9.63 19.28
CA MET A 123 -3.28 9.15 19.17
C MET A 123 -4.32 10.09 19.76
N ASP A 124 -3.98 10.85 20.79
CA ASP A 124 -4.83 11.89 21.38
C ASP A 124 -5.13 13.01 20.37
N VAL A 125 -4.10 13.47 19.65
CA VAL A 125 -4.24 14.50 18.60
C VAL A 125 -4.99 13.94 17.39
N LEU A 126 -4.73 12.69 17.01
CA LEU A 126 -5.50 12.03 15.95
C LEU A 126 -6.98 11.93 16.31
N ALA A 127 -7.30 11.53 17.53
CA ALA A 127 -8.69 11.44 17.98
C ALA A 127 -9.41 12.79 17.94
N ALA A 128 -8.74 13.87 18.42
CA ALA A 128 -9.28 15.22 18.35
C ALA A 128 -9.48 15.69 16.89
N ALA A 129 -8.53 15.43 16.01
CA ALA A 129 -8.63 15.78 14.59
C ALA A 129 -9.78 15.03 13.88
N LEU A 130 -9.96 13.75 14.16
CA LEU A 130 -11.05 12.95 13.59
C LEU A 130 -12.42 13.45 14.08
N GLU A 131 -12.53 13.86 15.35
CA GLU A 131 -13.75 14.41 15.91
C GLU A 131 -14.09 15.79 15.31
N ASP A 132 -13.11 16.69 15.18
CA ASP A 132 -13.28 18.00 14.54
C ASP A 132 -13.72 17.85 13.08
N LEU A 133 -13.09 16.96 12.33
CA LEU A 133 -13.47 16.68 10.95
C LEU A 133 -14.90 16.12 10.84
N ARG A 134 -15.27 15.24 11.77
CA ARG A 134 -16.63 14.70 11.85
C ARG A 134 -17.64 15.84 12.11
N GLY A 135 -17.33 16.74 13.02
CA GLY A 135 -18.16 17.92 13.32
C GLY A 135 -18.35 18.84 12.11
N LYS A 136 -17.35 18.92 11.24
CA LYS A 136 -17.37 19.68 9.98
C LYS A 136 -18.00 18.90 8.81
N GLY A 137 -18.49 17.69 9.03
CA GLY A 137 -19.00 16.82 7.95
C GLY A 137 -17.94 16.33 6.97
N ILE A 138 -16.65 16.43 7.31
CA ILE A 138 -15.52 16.01 6.48
C ILE A 138 -15.11 14.60 6.87
N ARG A 139 -15.10 13.67 5.91
CA ARG A 139 -14.60 12.31 6.11
C ARG A 139 -13.26 12.14 5.41
N PRO A 140 -12.16 11.94 6.16
CA PRO A 140 -10.87 11.64 5.56
C PRO A 140 -10.93 10.38 4.69
N LYS A 141 -10.21 10.38 3.59
CA LYS A 141 -10.17 9.23 2.68
C LYS A 141 -9.34 8.09 3.23
N TYR A 142 -8.25 8.41 3.93
CA TYR A 142 -7.42 7.47 4.67
C TYR A 142 -6.52 8.18 5.67
N ILE A 143 -5.92 7.38 6.56
CA ILE A 143 -4.79 7.77 7.41
C ILE A 143 -3.55 7.10 6.83
N TYR A 144 -2.57 7.89 6.36
CA TYR A 144 -1.28 7.41 5.90
C TYR A 144 -0.28 7.41 7.06
N THR A 145 0.40 6.30 7.27
CA THR A 145 1.43 6.16 8.31
C THR A 145 2.55 5.23 7.88
N ILE A 146 3.78 5.54 8.33
CA ILE A 146 4.95 4.67 8.23
C ILE A 146 5.22 4.14 9.64
N PRO A 147 4.56 3.05 10.06
CA PRO A 147 4.50 2.67 11.48
C PRO A 147 5.77 2.00 11.99
N THR A 148 6.70 1.61 11.11
CA THR A 148 7.91 0.87 11.47
C THR A 148 9.11 1.53 10.80
N VAL A 149 10.06 2.05 11.61
CA VAL A 149 11.19 2.88 11.15
C VAL A 149 10.68 4.04 10.28
N GLN A 150 9.96 4.92 10.93
CA GLN A 150 9.29 6.07 10.31
C GLN A 150 10.28 6.97 9.56
N ASN A 151 9.91 7.42 8.38
CA ASN A 151 10.71 8.36 7.59
C ASN A 151 10.10 9.77 7.67
N PRO A 152 10.82 10.78 8.27
CA PRO A 152 12.27 10.81 8.51
C PRO A 152 12.72 10.52 9.96
N THR A 153 11.83 10.24 10.89
CA THR A 153 12.15 10.29 12.34
C THR A 153 12.82 9.01 12.88
N GLY A 154 12.73 7.89 12.16
CA GLY A 154 13.21 6.60 12.64
C GLY A 154 12.37 5.99 13.76
N THR A 155 11.29 6.63 14.21
CA THR A 155 10.46 6.13 15.30
C THR A 155 9.70 4.88 14.91
N ILE A 156 9.30 4.09 15.91
CA ILE A 156 8.44 2.92 15.73
C ILE A 156 7.14 3.16 16.49
N LEU A 157 6.02 3.10 15.78
CA LEU A 157 4.71 3.13 16.40
C LEU A 157 4.56 1.88 17.28
N ASN A 158 4.53 2.08 18.59
CA ASN A 158 4.45 0.98 19.55
C ASN A 158 3.11 0.23 19.47
N GLU A 159 3.07 -0.98 20.02
CA GLU A 159 1.90 -1.86 19.88
C GLU A 159 0.63 -1.26 20.48
N ALA A 160 0.73 -0.56 21.60
CA ALA A 160 -0.44 0.10 22.24
C ALA A 160 -1.05 1.12 21.29
N ARG A 161 -0.24 2.01 20.70
CA ARG A 161 -0.70 3.00 19.73
C ARG A 161 -1.18 2.37 18.41
N ARG A 162 -0.63 1.24 18.00
CA ARG A 162 -1.17 0.47 16.85
C ARG A 162 -2.60 0.02 17.11
N ARG A 163 -2.89 -0.49 18.32
CA ARG A 163 -4.25 -0.87 18.74
C ARG A 163 -5.20 0.34 18.79
N GLU A 164 -4.72 1.46 19.34
CA GLU A 164 -5.51 2.71 19.39
C GLU A 164 -5.79 3.25 17.99
N LEU A 165 -4.80 3.27 17.10
CA LEU A 165 -4.97 3.68 15.71
C LEU A 165 -6.03 2.83 14.98
N LEU A 166 -5.97 1.51 15.15
CA LEU A 166 -6.97 0.61 14.58
C LEU A 166 -8.36 0.85 15.15
N ALA A 167 -8.48 1.08 16.46
CA ALA A 167 -9.76 1.39 17.11
C ALA A 167 -10.33 2.73 16.63
N LEU A 168 -9.51 3.77 16.49
CA LEU A 168 -9.93 5.07 15.94
C LEU A 168 -10.34 4.94 14.47
N ALA A 169 -9.56 4.23 13.66
CA ALA A 169 -9.88 3.99 12.27
C ALA A 169 -11.23 3.27 12.10
N GLU A 170 -11.50 2.27 12.94
CA GLU A 170 -12.79 1.56 12.98
C GLU A 170 -13.93 2.48 13.43
N LYS A 171 -13.75 3.20 14.54
CA LYS A 171 -14.77 4.11 15.12
C LYS A 171 -15.22 5.16 14.10
N TYR A 172 -14.30 5.77 13.37
CA TYR A 172 -14.61 6.83 12.40
C TYR A 172 -14.79 6.30 10.96
N GLY A 173 -14.60 5.02 10.74
CA GLY A 173 -14.74 4.39 9.43
C GLY A 173 -13.73 4.92 8.42
N VAL A 174 -12.52 5.30 8.84
CA VAL A 174 -11.44 5.82 8.01
C VAL A 174 -10.42 4.71 7.79
N PRO A 175 -10.12 4.30 6.55
CA PRO A 175 -9.12 3.27 6.30
C PRO A 175 -7.70 3.76 6.59
N ILE A 176 -6.81 2.81 6.88
CA ILE A 176 -5.37 3.08 7.07
C ILE A 176 -4.64 2.68 5.80
N PHE A 177 -3.73 3.55 5.34
CA PHE A 177 -2.71 3.24 4.36
C PHE A 177 -1.39 3.03 5.10
N GLU A 178 -1.03 1.78 5.33
CA GLU A 178 0.21 1.38 5.98
C GLU A 178 1.34 1.30 4.95
N ASP A 179 2.38 2.14 5.12
CA ASP A 179 3.61 2.13 4.34
C ASP A 179 4.72 1.51 5.19
N ASP A 180 5.12 0.28 4.86
CA ASP A 180 5.98 -0.55 5.71
C ASP A 180 7.32 -0.88 5.00
N CYS A 181 7.86 0.08 4.25
CA CYS A 181 9.03 -0.11 3.41
C CYS A 181 10.35 -0.30 4.19
N TYR A 182 10.44 0.16 5.45
CA TYR A 182 11.66 0.10 6.26
C TYR A 182 11.62 -0.92 7.39
N ALA A 183 10.58 -1.74 7.48
CA ALA A 183 10.40 -2.67 8.58
C ALA A 183 11.50 -3.75 8.71
N ASP A 184 12.20 -4.02 7.62
CA ASP A 184 13.36 -4.94 7.64
C ASP A 184 14.65 -4.28 8.19
N LEU A 185 14.62 -2.95 8.49
CA LEU A 185 15.77 -2.18 9.01
C LEU A 185 15.74 -2.01 10.53
N ILE A 186 15.14 -2.91 11.28
CA ILE A 186 15.17 -2.89 12.74
C ILE A 186 16.51 -3.44 13.23
N TRP A 187 17.28 -2.60 13.92
CA TRP A 187 18.63 -2.96 14.43
C TRP A 187 18.59 -3.71 15.76
N SER A 188 17.55 -3.46 16.57
CA SER A 188 17.41 -4.06 17.90
C SER A 188 15.94 -4.27 18.23
N GLY A 189 15.66 -5.29 19.03
CA GLY A 189 14.31 -5.68 19.38
C GLY A 189 13.60 -6.47 18.29
N GLU A 190 12.32 -6.72 18.52
CA GLU A 190 11.46 -7.44 17.58
C GLU A 190 10.62 -6.46 16.74
N ARG A 191 10.39 -6.84 15.49
CA ARG A 191 9.47 -6.12 14.61
C ARG A 191 8.05 -6.24 15.17
N PRO A 192 7.37 -5.11 15.45
CA PRO A 192 5.95 -5.16 15.81
C PRO A 192 5.12 -5.76 14.66
N PRO A 193 4.04 -6.47 14.96
CA PRO A 193 3.12 -6.96 13.92
C PRO A 193 2.61 -5.82 13.07
N ALA A 194 2.50 -6.03 11.76
CA ALA A 194 1.91 -5.04 10.86
C ALA A 194 0.49 -4.65 11.32
N LEU A 195 0.09 -3.40 11.12
CA LEU A 195 -1.28 -2.94 11.40
C LEU A 195 -2.32 -3.83 10.72
N HIS A 196 -2.03 -4.20 9.48
CA HIS A 196 -2.88 -5.12 8.75
C HIS A 196 -3.03 -6.49 9.42
N ALA A 197 -1.96 -7.04 10.00
CA ALA A 197 -2.00 -8.32 10.72
C ALA A 197 -2.78 -8.23 12.03
N MET A 198 -2.75 -7.06 12.68
CA MET A 198 -3.47 -6.78 13.92
C MET A 198 -4.95 -6.47 13.68
N SER A 199 -5.31 -6.03 12.47
CA SER A 199 -6.70 -5.71 12.13
C SER A 199 -7.53 -6.99 12.14
N LYS A 200 -8.70 -6.96 12.78
CA LYS A 200 -9.66 -8.07 12.73
C LYS A 200 -10.04 -8.30 11.27
N PRO A 201 -10.06 -9.55 10.78
CA PRO A 201 -10.59 -9.82 9.46
C PRO A 201 -12.04 -9.33 9.43
N GLN A 202 -12.28 -8.21 8.74
CA GLN A 202 -13.65 -7.77 8.53
C GLN A 202 -14.36 -8.90 7.80
N ARG A 203 -15.34 -9.51 8.43
CA ARG A 203 -16.27 -10.44 7.78
C ARG A 203 -17.09 -9.66 6.78
N HIS A 204 -16.50 -9.35 5.64
CA HIS A 204 -17.24 -8.74 4.55
C HIS A 204 -18.23 -9.76 4.02
N PRO A 205 -19.54 -9.48 4.03
CA PRO A 205 -20.57 -10.36 3.45
C PRO A 205 -20.36 -10.62 1.96
N TYR A 206 -19.33 -10.02 1.38
CA TYR A 206 -18.97 -10.09 -0.04
C TYR A 206 -17.99 -11.21 -0.42
N ARG A 207 -17.36 -11.89 0.55
CA ARG A 207 -16.41 -12.98 0.25
C ARG A 207 -17.05 -14.16 -0.50
N ALA A 208 -18.35 -14.38 -0.32
CA ALA A 208 -19.07 -15.50 -0.95
C ALA A 208 -19.56 -15.21 -2.38
N ARG A 209 -19.70 -13.94 -2.78
CA ARG A 209 -20.22 -13.56 -4.11
C ARG A 209 -19.18 -13.12 -5.14
N SER A 210 -17.93 -12.88 -4.74
CA SER A 210 -16.89 -12.31 -5.64
C SER A 210 -16.24 -13.34 -6.57
N ARG A 211 -16.25 -14.65 -6.24
CA ARG A 211 -15.63 -15.68 -7.09
C ARG A 211 -16.20 -15.76 -8.51
N ASN A 212 -17.47 -15.37 -8.71
CA ASN A 212 -18.11 -15.43 -10.04
C ASN A 212 -18.39 -14.07 -10.70
N ARG A 213 -18.43 -12.95 -9.93
CA ARG A 213 -18.69 -11.62 -10.50
C ARG A 213 -17.44 -10.87 -10.94
N SER A 214 -16.32 -11.02 -10.25
CA SER A 214 -15.04 -10.39 -10.63
C SER A 214 -14.55 -10.86 -11.99
N ARG A 215 -14.73 -12.13 -12.36
CA ARG A 215 -14.40 -12.63 -13.70
C ARG A 215 -15.27 -12.01 -14.81
N ARG A 216 -16.54 -11.66 -14.54
CA ARG A 216 -17.43 -11.03 -15.53
C ARG A 216 -17.23 -9.52 -15.65
N LEU A 217 -16.94 -8.81 -14.54
CA LEU A 217 -16.69 -7.37 -14.54
C LEU A 217 -15.30 -7.03 -15.09
N TYR A 218 -14.29 -7.88 -14.82
CA TYR A 218 -12.95 -7.74 -15.39
C TYR A 218 -12.96 -7.91 -16.92
N ARG A 219 -13.69 -8.88 -17.47
CA ARG A 219 -13.86 -9.03 -18.92
C ARG A 219 -14.62 -7.89 -19.59
N ARG A 220 -15.52 -7.17 -18.89
CA ARG A 220 -16.28 -6.05 -19.46
C ARG A 220 -15.59 -4.69 -19.35
N ARG A 221 -14.58 -4.50 -18.49
CA ARG A 221 -13.93 -3.21 -18.25
C ARG A 221 -12.55 -3.06 -18.89
N LEU A 222 -11.93 -4.13 -19.35
CA LEU A 222 -10.69 -4.09 -20.13
C LEU A 222 -10.95 -4.24 -21.64
N GLY A 223 -12.13 -3.92 -22.12
CA GLY A 223 -12.31 -3.62 -23.53
C GLY A 223 -11.44 -2.42 -23.88
N PHE A 224 -10.49 -2.61 -24.76
CA PHE A 224 -9.63 -1.58 -25.32
C PHE A 224 -10.45 -0.35 -25.67
N ALA A 225 -10.31 0.73 -24.91
CA ALA A 225 -10.73 2.05 -25.31
C ALA A 225 -9.60 2.62 -26.16
N SER A 226 -9.71 2.47 -27.48
CA SER A 226 -8.97 3.30 -28.42
C SER A 226 -9.29 4.77 -28.13
N ALA A 227 -8.29 5.62 -28.25
CA ALA A 227 -8.36 7.05 -28.02
C ALA A 227 -9.42 7.73 -28.91
N HIS A 228 -10.62 7.89 -28.40
CA HIS A 228 -11.67 8.85 -28.86
C HIS A 228 -12.92 8.66 -27.98
N ALA A 229 -12.86 9.12 -26.75
CA ALA A 229 -14.03 9.19 -25.89
C ALA A 229 -14.27 10.62 -25.43
N GLY A 230 -15.36 11.20 -25.87
CA GLY A 230 -15.80 12.53 -25.51
C GLY A 230 -16.24 12.66 -24.05
N ASP A 231 -16.47 13.89 -23.63
CA ASP A 231 -16.66 14.37 -22.25
C ASP A 231 -17.80 13.70 -21.43
N GLN A 232 -18.71 12.99 -22.08
CA GLN A 232 -19.82 12.30 -21.41
C GLN A 232 -19.40 11.04 -20.63
N ASP A 233 -18.29 10.39 -21.01
CA ASP A 233 -17.79 9.20 -20.31
C ASP A 233 -17.03 9.54 -19.01
N ARG A 234 -16.51 10.75 -18.89
CA ARG A 234 -15.87 11.24 -17.64
C ARG A 234 -16.87 11.34 -16.49
N CYS A 235 -18.11 11.71 -16.76
CA CYS A 235 -19.14 11.85 -15.72
C CYS A 235 -19.65 10.48 -15.22
N ARG A 236 -19.74 9.48 -16.10
CA ARG A 236 -20.10 8.09 -15.75
C ARG A 236 -18.99 7.38 -14.99
N LEU A 237 -17.71 7.63 -15.33
CA LEU A 237 -16.56 7.12 -14.60
C LEU A 237 -16.46 7.72 -13.19
N ARG A 238 -16.81 9.00 -12.98
CA ARG A 238 -16.84 9.63 -11.66
C ARG A 238 -17.91 9.02 -10.74
N ARG A 239 -19.11 8.72 -11.24
CA ARG A 239 -20.18 8.04 -10.44
C ARG A 239 -19.85 6.58 -10.14
N ALA A 240 -19.20 5.87 -11.05
CA ALA A 240 -18.71 4.51 -10.81
C ALA A 240 -17.54 4.48 -9.81
N ARG A 241 -16.70 5.54 -9.75
CA ARG A 241 -15.63 5.71 -8.76
C ARG A 241 -16.17 5.91 -7.35
N ALA A 242 -17.21 6.71 -7.16
CA ALA A 242 -17.81 6.95 -5.83
C ALA A 242 -18.41 5.67 -5.21
N ASN A 243 -19.00 4.81 -6.02
CA ASN A 243 -19.58 3.54 -5.56
C ASN A 243 -18.58 2.37 -5.53
N GLY A 244 -17.50 2.43 -6.32
CA GLY A 244 -16.43 1.41 -6.37
C GLY A 244 -15.38 1.59 -5.28
N ALA A 245 -15.08 2.82 -4.87
CA ALA A 245 -14.07 3.13 -3.85
C ALA A 245 -14.41 2.52 -2.49
N ARG A 246 -15.69 2.40 -2.12
CA ARG A 246 -16.11 1.68 -0.92
C ARG A 246 -15.82 0.17 -0.94
N ARG A 247 -15.51 -0.41 -2.12
CA ARG A 247 -15.28 -1.85 -2.31
C ARG A 247 -13.83 -2.25 -2.44
N VAL A 248 -12.94 -1.34 -2.83
CA VAL A 248 -11.52 -1.64 -3.11
C VAL A 248 -10.66 -1.55 -1.85
N LEU A 249 -11.11 -0.82 -0.83
CA LEU A 249 -10.37 -0.62 0.43
C LEU A 249 -10.26 -1.86 1.31
N SER A 250 -10.99 -2.92 1.04
CA SER A 250 -10.84 -4.21 1.73
C SER A 250 -9.83 -5.15 1.05
N GLU A 251 -9.38 -4.82 -0.17
CA GLU A 251 -8.32 -5.53 -0.88
C GLU A 251 -7.04 -4.69 -0.76
N VAL A 252 -6.26 -5.01 0.25
CA VAL A 252 -5.03 -4.32 0.64
C VAL A 252 -4.04 -4.30 -0.50
N PHE A 253 -3.69 -3.12 -1.00
CA PHE A 253 -2.49 -2.91 -1.77
C PHE A 253 -1.28 -3.09 -0.85
N ARG A 254 -0.59 -4.21 -1.00
CA ARG A 254 0.62 -4.52 -0.23
C ARG A 254 1.83 -4.14 -1.03
N TYR A 255 2.59 -3.31 -0.42
CA TYR A 255 3.84 -2.83 -0.93
C TYR A 255 4.96 -3.76 -0.48
N ALA A 256 5.71 -4.31 -1.41
CA ALA A 256 6.95 -5.02 -1.13
C ALA A 256 8.12 -4.31 -1.81
N CYS A 257 8.96 -3.64 -1.04
CA CYS A 257 10.31 -3.36 -1.47
C CYS A 257 11.06 -4.69 -1.54
N ALA A 258 11.67 -5.03 -2.67
CA ALA A 258 12.63 -6.09 -2.76
C ALA A 258 13.92 -5.62 -2.03
N GLY A 259 13.92 -5.78 -0.71
CA GLY A 259 15.13 -5.71 0.09
C GLY A 259 15.87 -7.04 -0.05
N THR A 260 17.08 -7.01 -0.53
CA THR A 260 18.01 -8.13 -0.56
C THR A 260 18.22 -8.64 0.85
N ASP A 261 17.84 -9.88 1.10
CA ASP A 261 18.13 -10.58 2.36
C ASP A 261 19.63 -10.95 2.38
N THR A 262 20.44 -10.12 3.06
CA THR A 262 21.85 -10.42 3.31
C THR A 262 21.99 -11.18 4.62
N ARG A 263 21.43 -12.37 4.73
CA ARG A 263 21.79 -13.33 5.76
C ARG A 263 22.06 -14.67 5.09
N HIS A 264 23.33 -14.88 4.77
CA HIS A 264 24.06 -16.15 4.81
C HIS A 264 25.47 -15.90 4.27
N ALA A 265 26.39 -15.62 5.20
CA ALA A 265 27.77 -16.05 5.22
C ALA A 265 28.19 -16.19 6.69
#